data_2bc1ac077fb394c0b633766d64be5d3e
#
_entry.id   2bc1ac077fb394c0b633766d64be5d3e
#
_cell.length_a   1.000
_cell.length_b   1.000
_cell.length_c   1.000
_cell.angle_alpha   90.00
_cell.angle_beta   90.00
_cell.angle_gamma   90.00
#
_symmetry.space_group_name_H-M   'P 1'
#
loop_
_entity.id
_entity.type
_entity.pdbx_description
1 polymer ?
#
loop_
_entity_poly.entity_id
_entity_poly.type
_entity_poly.pdbx_seq_one_letter_code
_entity_poly.pdbx_strand_id
1 'polypeptide(L)'
;MRYFFLAYALIALLVVGIFGVRGQHFAKPPIRIFPDMDEQDKIRAQKPDAFFADGHGARLPVNQTQPRGFNPAGEQSIGGIPEYEFGGQTGYYYTGHVGDYFGSGMPAELKLTDEGASALIHRGKERFGIYCAVCHGKSGDGQGVTSQYGVPGIANFHLDTFKSAIYPDGRMFETITNGKGMMGAYGYNIPVNDRWAIIAYVRTLQTAKAAATKAP
;
A
#
# COMPACT_ATOMS: atom_id res chain seq x y z
N MET A 1 47.43 29.06 -37.30
CA MET A 1 46.47 29.74 -36.40
C MET A 1 45.03 29.28 -36.59
N ARG A 2 44.46 29.16 -37.82
CA ARG A 2 43.06 28.74 -38.05
C ARG A 2 42.69 27.37 -37.46
N TYR A 3 43.60 26.39 -37.52
CA TYR A 3 43.36 25.06 -36.95
C TYR A 3 43.42 25.04 -35.41
N PHE A 4 44.22 25.95 -34.82
CA PHE A 4 44.25 26.12 -33.38
C PHE A 4 42.90 26.63 -32.84
N PHE A 5 42.32 27.65 -33.49
CA PHE A 5 41.01 28.14 -33.09
C PHE A 5 39.89 27.14 -33.34
N LEU A 6 39.97 26.35 -34.41
CA LEU A 6 39.03 25.24 -34.66
C LEU A 6 39.11 24.17 -33.57
N ALA A 7 40.30 23.73 -33.20
CA ALA A 7 40.48 22.76 -32.14
C ALA A 7 40.00 23.29 -30.77
N TYR A 8 40.29 24.56 -30.47
CA TYR A 8 39.80 25.20 -29.25
C TYR A 8 38.27 25.29 -29.23
N ALA A 9 37.64 25.69 -30.32
CA ALA A 9 36.18 25.73 -30.40
C ALA A 9 35.54 24.36 -30.24
N LEU A 10 36.12 23.31 -30.84
CA LEU A 10 35.64 21.94 -30.68
C LEU A 10 35.76 21.43 -29.25
N ILE A 11 36.90 21.71 -28.60
CA ILE A 11 37.12 21.33 -27.19
C ILE A 11 36.15 22.11 -26.30
N ALA A 12 35.96 23.41 -26.51
CA ALA A 12 35.01 24.22 -25.74
C ALA A 12 33.57 23.73 -25.92
N LEU A 13 33.16 23.36 -27.12
CA LEU A 13 31.84 22.78 -27.43
C LEU A 13 31.64 21.45 -26.74
N LEU A 14 32.68 20.60 -26.72
CA LEU A 14 32.65 19.30 -26.06
C LEU A 14 32.56 19.45 -24.53
N VAL A 15 33.33 20.38 -23.95
CA VAL A 15 33.27 20.68 -22.51
C VAL A 15 31.89 21.24 -22.12
N VAL A 16 31.37 22.19 -22.87
CA VAL A 16 30.01 22.74 -22.60
C VAL A 16 28.94 21.68 -22.81
N GLY A 17 29.06 20.83 -23.84
CA GLY A 17 28.12 19.72 -24.07
C GLY A 17 28.10 18.68 -22.96
N ILE A 18 29.26 18.37 -22.37
CA ILE A 18 29.36 17.37 -21.27
C ILE A 18 28.96 17.97 -19.92
N PHE A 19 29.45 19.17 -19.61
CA PHE A 19 29.28 19.73 -18.25
C PHE A 19 28.14 20.75 -18.18
N GLY A 20 27.81 21.46 -19.26
CA GLY A 20 26.78 22.51 -19.24
C GLY A 20 25.35 22.01 -19.11
N VAL A 21 25.09 20.73 -19.45
CA VAL A 21 23.77 20.08 -19.33
C VAL A 21 23.68 19.12 -18.16
N ARG A 22 24.79 18.84 -17.49
CA ARG A 22 24.83 17.89 -16.37
C ARG A 22 24.14 18.48 -15.14
N GLY A 23 23.14 17.77 -14.62
CA GLY A 23 22.40 18.17 -13.41
C GLY A 23 21.27 19.18 -13.66
N GLN A 24 20.96 19.51 -14.90
CA GLN A 24 19.80 20.34 -15.22
C GLN A 24 18.50 19.51 -15.22
N HIS A 25 17.41 20.13 -14.79
CA HIS A 25 16.07 19.53 -14.87
C HIS A 25 15.51 19.73 -16.28
N PHE A 26 15.24 18.64 -16.97
CA PHE A 26 14.64 18.67 -18.31
C PHE A 26 13.16 18.29 -18.25
N ALA A 27 12.32 19.06 -18.94
CA ALA A 27 10.91 18.72 -19.11
C ALA A 27 10.67 17.57 -20.12
N LYS A 28 11.68 17.23 -20.91
CA LYS A 28 11.64 16.15 -21.89
C LYS A 28 12.75 15.14 -21.58
N PRO A 29 12.53 13.85 -21.83
CA PRO A 29 13.58 12.85 -21.65
C PRO A 29 14.77 13.17 -22.56
N PRO A 30 16.02 12.85 -22.13
CA PRO A 30 17.21 13.06 -22.95
C PRO A 30 17.15 12.26 -24.25
N ILE A 31 17.86 12.73 -25.27
CA ILE A 31 18.02 12.00 -26.53
C ILE A 31 18.73 10.68 -26.22
N ARG A 32 18.09 9.56 -26.54
CA ARG A 32 18.63 8.23 -26.40
C ARG A 32 19.23 7.80 -27.73
N ILE A 33 20.52 7.63 -27.77
CA ILE A 33 21.21 7.10 -28.97
C ILE A 33 21.15 5.58 -28.98
N PHE A 34 21.35 4.96 -27.80
CA PHE A 34 21.23 3.53 -27.58
C PHE A 34 20.29 3.33 -26.38
N PRO A 35 19.05 2.86 -26.59
CA PRO A 35 18.08 2.68 -25.51
C PRO A 35 18.41 1.52 -24.57
N ASP A 36 19.28 0.58 -25.01
CA ASP A 36 19.72 -0.59 -24.25
C ASP A 36 18.52 -1.32 -23.60
N MET A 37 18.56 -1.55 -22.29
CA MET A 37 17.48 -2.22 -21.56
C MET A 37 16.29 -1.30 -21.22
N ASP A 38 16.38 -0.02 -21.47
CA ASP A 38 15.28 0.94 -21.25
C ASP A 38 14.09 0.69 -22.17
N GLU A 39 14.37 0.27 -23.41
CA GLU A 39 13.37 -0.12 -24.39
C GLU A 39 13.48 -1.62 -24.66
N GLN A 40 12.41 -2.34 -24.41
CA GLN A 40 12.34 -3.78 -24.59
C GLN A 40 11.07 -4.12 -25.38
N ASP A 41 11.16 -5.07 -26.29
CA ASP A 41 10.06 -5.58 -27.11
C ASP A 41 9.05 -6.43 -26.31
N LYS A 42 9.00 -6.28 -25.00
CA LYS A 42 8.03 -6.96 -24.14
C LYS A 42 6.79 -6.12 -23.94
N ILE A 43 5.65 -6.76 -23.91
CA ILE A 43 4.39 -6.18 -23.49
C ILE A 43 4.49 -5.80 -22.02
N ARG A 44 4.29 -4.54 -21.70
CA ARG A 44 4.32 -4.03 -20.32
C ARG A 44 2.90 -3.75 -19.84
N ALA A 45 2.57 -4.23 -18.64
CA ALA A 45 1.33 -3.86 -17.98
C ALA A 45 1.24 -2.31 -17.81
N GLN A 46 0.03 -1.76 -17.93
CA GLN A 46 -0.25 -0.33 -17.76
C GLN A 46 0.44 0.61 -18.77
N LYS A 47 0.96 0.06 -19.88
CA LYS A 47 1.46 0.85 -21.01
C LYS A 47 0.67 0.53 -22.27
N PRO A 48 0.53 1.50 -23.18
CA PRO A 48 -0.01 1.21 -24.50
C PRO A 48 0.93 0.25 -25.23
N ASP A 49 0.36 -0.67 -26.01
CA ASP A 49 1.09 -1.64 -26.80
C ASP A 49 0.39 -1.87 -28.14
N ALA A 50 1.14 -1.75 -29.22
CA ALA A 50 0.61 -1.90 -30.58
C ALA A 50 0.34 -3.36 -30.98
N PHE A 51 0.77 -4.35 -30.18
CA PHE A 51 0.53 -5.75 -30.43
C PHE A 51 -0.94 -6.13 -30.35
N PHE A 52 -1.69 -5.46 -29.46
CA PHE A 52 -3.12 -5.71 -29.30
C PHE A 52 -3.96 -4.66 -30.03
N ALA A 53 -5.05 -5.12 -30.66
CA ALA A 53 -5.94 -4.25 -31.45
C ALA A 53 -6.57 -3.10 -30.63
N ASP A 54 -6.73 -3.29 -29.32
CA ASP A 54 -7.24 -2.29 -28.38
C ASP A 54 -6.15 -1.33 -27.85
N GLY A 55 -4.89 -1.56 -28.23
CA GLY A 55 -3.76 -0.76 -27.79
C GLY A 55 -3.36 -0.88 -26.32
N HIS A 56 -3.95 -1.83 -25.57
CA HIS A 56 -3.70 -1.99 -24.15
C HIS A 56 -2.75 -3.15 -23.84
N GLY A 57 -1.62 -2.86 -23.20
CA GLY A 57 -0.69 -3.88 -22.69
C GLY A 57 -1.25 -4.66 -21.50
N ALA A 58 -2.10 -4.04 -20.69
CA ALA A 58 -2.84 -4.74 -19.63
C ALA A 58 -4.03 -5.48 -20.20
N ARG A 59 -4.07 -6.81 -20.00
CA ARG A 59 -5.17 -7.64 -20.50
C ARG A 59 -6.20 -7.89 -19.41
N LEU A 60 -7.45 -7.99 -19.82
CA LEU A 60 -8.53 -8.43 -18.94
C LEU A 60 -8.33 -9.90 -18.57
N PRO A 61 -8.80 -10.33 -17.38
CA PRO A 61 -8.80 -11.75 -17.04
C PRO A 61 -9.53 -12.58 -18.09
N VAL A 62 -9.08 -13.81 -18.27
CA VAL A 62 -9.77 -14.76 -19.17
C VAL A 62 -11.17 -15.00 -18.61
N ASN A 63 -12.18 -15.08 -19.50
CA ASN A 63 -13.56 -15.35 -19.09
C ASN A 63 -13.61 -16.62 -18.23
N GLN A 64 -14.44 -16.58 -17.19
CA GLN A 64 -14.61 -17.65 -16.19
C GLN A 64 -13.40 -17.90 -15.28
N THR A 65 -12.40 -17.03 -15.29
CA THR A 65 -11.33 -17.05 -14.29
C THR A 65 -11.61 -16.02 -13.20
N GLN A 66 -11.21 -16.37 -11.97
CA GLN A 66 -11.34 -15.50 -10.81
C GLN A 66 -9.96 -15.23 -10.24
N PRO A 67 -9.58 -13.95 -10.06
CA PRO A 67 -8.32 -13.61 -9.40
C PRO A 67 -8.33 -14.12 -7.95
N ARG A 68 -7.20 -14.63 -7.50
CA ARG A 68 -7.08 -15.12 -6.13
C ARG A 68 -7.30 -13.95 -5.14
N GLY A 69 -8.22 -14.13 -4.20
CA GLY A 69 -8.57 -13.12 -3.20
C GLY A 69 -9.68 -12.16 -3.64
N PHE A 70 -10.27 -12.38 -4.83
CA PHE A 70 -11.40 -11.60 -5.32
C PHE A 70 -12.60 -12.51 -5.58
N ASN A 71 -13.79 -12.00 -5.33
CA ASN A 71 -15.04 -12.63 -5.75
C ASN A 71 -15.80 -11.70 -6.68
N PRO A 72 -16.61 -12.25 -7.60
CA PRO A 72 -17.50 -11.41 -8.41
C PRO A 72 -18.50 -10.69 -7.49
N ALA A 73 -18.64 -9.38 -7.66
CA ALA A 73 -19.60 -8.56 -6.95
C ALA A 73 -21.00 -8.71 -7.57
N GLY A 74 -21.65 -9.85 -7.32
CA GLY A 74 -23.02 -10.08 -7.77
C GLY A 74 -23.22 -10.00 -9.28
N GLU A 75 -24.41 -9.52 -9.73
CA GLU A 75 -24.76 -9.41 -11.14
C GLU A 75 -24.22 -8.15 -11.85
N GLN A 76 -23.51 -7.28 -11.15
CA GLN A 76 -23.03 -6.03 -11.75
C GLN A 76 -21.82 -6.33 -12.65
N SER A 77 -22.00 -6.05 -13.92
CA SER A 77 -20.91 -6.12 -14.89
C SER A 77 -20.74 -4.79 -15.61
N ILE A 78 -19.56 -4.25 -15.62
CA ILE A 78 -19.21 -3.10 -16.44
C ILE A 78 -18.66 -3.61 -17.77
N GLY A 79 -19.37 -3.37 -18.87
CA GLY A 79 -18.94 -3.81 -20.20
C GLY A 79 -18.87 -5.33 -20.38
N GLY A 80 -19.69 -6.12 -19.66
CA GLY A 80 -19.70 -7.59 -19.71
C GLY A 80 -18.60 -8.26 -18.90
N ILE A 81 -17.85 -7.49 -18.10
CA ILE A 81 -16.82 -8.00 -17.21
C ILE A 81 -17.38 -7.96 -15.78
N PRO A 82 -17.33 -9.09 -15.04
CA PRO A 82 -17.73 -9.08 -13.65
C PRO A 82 -16.91 -8.05 -12.87
N GLU A 83 -17.60 -7.22 -12.09
CA GLU A 83 -16.92 -6.38 -11.10
C GLU A 83 -16.44 -7.29 -9.97
N TYR A 84 -15.15 -7.23 -9.65
CA TYR A 84 -14.56 -8.05 -8.60
C TYR A 84 -14.38 -7.21 -7.34
N GLU A 85 -15.06 -7.61 -6.27
CA GLU A 85 -14.81 -7.06 -4.94
C GLU A 85 -13.57 -7.68 -4.32
N PHE A 86 -12.69 -6.81 -3.84
CA PHE A 86 -11.52 -7.25 -3.09
C PHE A 86 -11.95 -7.80 -1.72
N GLY A 87 -11.58 -9.05 -1.46
CA GLY A 87 -11.93 -9.72 -0.21
C GLY A 87 -13.29 -10.39 -0.17
N GLY A 88 -13.99 -10.52 -1.31
CA GLY A 88 -15.32 -11.08 -1.51
C GLY A 88 -15.59 -12.49 -0.99
N GLN A 89 -14.92 -12.92 0.07
CA GLN A 89 -15.36 -14.02 0.90
C GLN A 89 -16.28 -13.44 1.98
N THR A 90 -17.41 -14.08 2.19
CA THR A 90 -18.36 -13.72 3.23
C THR A 90 -17.84 -14.14 4.59
N GLY A 91 -18.26 -13.42 5.64
CA GLY A 91 -17.95 -13.75 7.01
C GLY A 91 -16.96 -12.78 7.67
N TYR A 92 -16.96 -12.82 8.99
CA TYR A 92 -16.24 -11.87 9.84
C TYR A 92 -14.73 -11.80 9.53
N TYR A 93 -14.12 -12.93 9.28
CA TYR A 93 -12.69 -13.02 8.98
C TYR A 93 -12.27 -12.20 7.74
N TYR A 94 -13.13 -12.12 6.73
CA TYR A 94 -12.82 -11.46 5.47
C TYR A 94 -13.33 -10.02 5.40
N THR A 95 -14.38 -9.70 6.13
CA THR A 95 -15.08 -8.41 6.04
C THR A 95 -14.96 -7.55 7.29
N GLY A 96 -14.71 -8.13 8.45
CA GLY A 96 -14.80 -7.46 9.74
C GLY A 96 -16.24 -7.27 10.23
N HIS A 97 -17.24 -7.80 9.50
CA HIS A 97 -18.65 -7.63 9.79
C HIS A 97 -19.30 -8.92 10.27
N VAL A 98 -20.28 -8.76 11.15
CA VAL A 98 -21.24 -9.80 11.59
C VAL A 98 -22.63 -9.24 11.29
N GLY A 99 -23.23 -9.66 10.16
CA GLY A 99 -24.39 -8.98 9.61
C GLY A 99 -24.09 -7.52 9.28
N ASP A 100 -24.93 -6.61 9.73
CA ASP A 100 -24.79 -5.17 9.49
C ASP A 100 -23.87 -4.46 10.52
N TYR A 101 -23.29 -5.20 11.46
CA TYR A 101 -22.47 -4.63 12.53
C TYR A 101 -21.00 -5.01 12.40
N PHE A 102 -20.13 -4.15 12.92
CA PHE A 102 -18.72 -4.48 13.07
C PHE A 102 -18.53 -5.49 14.20
N GLY A 103 -17.87 -6.58 13.90
CA GLY A 103 -17.55 -7.59 14.91
C GLY A 103 -16.43 -7.14 15.86
N SER A 104 -16.36 -7.77 17.00
CA SER A 104 -15.34 -7.57 18.03
C SER A 104 -14.60 -8.86 18.31
N GLY A 105 -13.32 -8.75 18.66
CA GLY A 105 -12.45 -9.89 18.92
C GLY A 105 -11.78 -10.44 17.66
N MET A 106 -10.89 -11.42 17.87
CA MET A 106 -10.21 -12.08 16.76
C MET A 106 -11.09 -13.15 16.14
N PRO A 107 -11.08 -13.31 14.81
CA PRO A 107 -11.88 -14.32 14.12
C PRO A 107 -11.52 -15.74 14.55
N ALA A 108 -12.53 -16.60 14.64
CA ALA A 108 -12.36 -18.02 14.99
C ALA A 108 -11.51 -18.79 13.98
N GLU A 109 -11.49 -18.36 12.73
CA GLU A 109 -10.69 -18.92 11.64
C GLU A 109 -9.19 -18.86 11.90
N LEU A 110 -8.73 -17.96 12.75
CA LEU A 110 -7.33 -17.87 13.18
C LEU A 110 -6.90 -19.01 14.09
N LYS A 111 -7.85 -19.76 14.69
CA LYS A 111 -7.62 -20.93 15.58
C LYS A 111 -6.54 -20.65 16.63
N LEU A 112 -6.64 -19.51 17.32
CA LEU A 112 -5.61 -19.02 18.23
C LEU A 112 -5.48 -19.95 19.46
N THR A 113 -4.28 -20.46 19.67
CA THR A 113 -3.77 -20.96 20.93
C THR A 113 -2.93 -19.87 21.60
N ASP A 114 -2.49 -20.05 22.83
CA ASP A 114 -1.63 -19.05 23.51
C ASP A 114 -0.33 -18.80 22.75
N GLU A 115 0.29 -19.85 22.22
CA GLU A 115 1.49 -19.75 21.38
C GLU A 115 1.16 -19.09 20.03
N GLY A 116 0.05 -19.47 19.42
CA GLY A 116 -0.44 -18.87 18.18
C GLY A 116 -0.76 -17.38 18.32
N ALA A 117 -1.33 -16.98 19.45
CA ALA A 117 -1.60 -15.57 19.75
C ALA A 117 -0.31 -14.75 19.87
N SER A 118 0.72 -15.30 20.55
CA SER A 118 2.03 -14.66 20.64
C SER A 118 2.68 -14.51 19.26
N ALA A 119 2.64 -15.55 18.43
CA ALA A 119 3.16 -15.52 17.06
C ALA A 119 2.40 -14.51 16.20
N LEU A 120 1.08 -14.44 16.33
CA LEU A 120 0.23 -13.46 15.62
C LEU A 120 0.61 -12.01 15.98
N ILE A 121 0.79 -11.72 17.28
CA ILE A 121 1.19 -10.40 17.77
C ILE A 121 2.58 -10.04 17.24
N HIS A 122 3.52 -10.97 17.24
CA HIS A 122 4.86 -10.75 16.70
C HIS A 122 4.81 -10.45 15.21
N ARG A 123 4.04 -11.21 14.46
CA ARG A 123 3.78 -10.95 13.03
C ARG A 123 3.14 -9.58 12.83
N GLY A 124 2.17 -9.23 13.67
CA GLY A 124 1.51 -7.93 13.65
C GLY A 124 2.48 -6.76 13.88
N LYS A 125 3.40 -6.91 14.83
CA LYS A 125 4.47 -5.93 15.09
C LYS A 125 5.35 -5.70 13.87
N GLU A 126 5.77 -6.78 13.20
CA GLU A 126 6.57 -6.70 11.98
C GLU A 126 5.82 -5.96 10.87
N ARG A 127 4.57 -6.37 10.60
CA ARG A 127 3.75 -5.77 9.53
C ARG A 127 3.35 -4.34 9.84
N PHE A 128 3.02 -4.04 11.08
CA PHE A 128 2.77 -2.67 11.53
C PHE A 128 4.00 -1.77 11.31
N GLY A 129 5.19 -2.26 11.61
CA GLY A 129 6.44 -1.55 11.38
C GLY A 129 6.68 -1.19 9.91
N ILE A 130 6.27 -2.08 8.99
CA ILE A 130 6.44 -1.89 7.55
C ILE A 130 5.40 -0.93 6.96
N TYR A 131 4.12 -1.14 7.27
CA TYR A 131 3.02 -0.47 6.56
C TYR A 131 2.43 0.72 7.33
N CYS A 132 2.44 0.70 8.66
CA CYS A 132 1.66 1.61 9.49
C CYS A 132 2.51 2.63 10.23
N ALA A 133 3.68 2.23 10.74
CA ALA A 133 4.49 3.06 11.62
C ALA A 133 5.00 4.34 10.96
N VAL A 134 5.11 4.38 9.65
CA VAL A 134 5.52 5.58 8.90
C VAL A 134 4.57 6.75 9.14
N CYS A 135 3.28 6.48 9.30
CA CYS A 135 2.26 7.48 9.64
C CYS A 135 1.91 7.45 11.13
N HIS A 136 1.59 6.27 11.67
CA HIS A 136 1.04 6.14 13.02
C HIS A 136 2.08 6.15 14.16
N GLY A 137 3.37 6.19 13.83
CA GLY A 137 4.45 6.06 14.83
C GLY A 137 4.64 4.60 15.30
N LYS A 138 5.83 4.27 15.80
CA LYS A 138 6.14 2.91 16.27
C LYS A 138 5.31 2.50 17.49
N SER A 139 4.92 3.49 18.30
CA SER A 139 4.06 3.33 19.48
C SER A 139 2.57 3.42 19.16
N GLY A 140 2.18 3.81 17.96
CA GLY A 140 0.79 4.03 17.58
C GLY A 140 0.20 5.35 18.11
N ASP A 141 1.05 6.33 18.41
CA ASP A 141 0.68 7.64 18.95
C ASP A 141 0.33 8.69 17.90
N GLY A 142 0.39 8.31 16.61
CA GLY A 142 0.14 9.23 15.49
C GLY A 142 1.33 10.14 15.16
N GLN A 143 2.50 9.92 15.78
CA GLN A 143 3.69 10.72 15.58
C GLN A 143 4.71 10.01 14.66
N GLY A 144 4.22 9.46 13.56
CA GLY A 144 5.09 8.90 12.53
C GLY A 144 5.83 9.97 11.74
N VAL A 145 6.76 9.53 10.90
CA VAL A 145 7.59 10.46 10.09
C VAL A 145 6.75 11.40 9.23
N THR A 146 5.61 10.94 8.71
CA THR A 146 4.73 11.76 7.87
C THR A 146 4.07 12.92 8.61
N SER A 147 3.90 12.82 9.96
CA SER A 147 3.37 13.92 10.76
C SER A 147 4.29 15.13 10.75
N GLN A 148 5.60 14.91 10.64
CA GLN A 148 6.61 15.97 10.57
C GLN A 148 6.57 16.72 9.22
N TYR A 149 5.98 16.10 8.20
CA TYR A 149 5.79 16.70 6.87
C TYR A 149 4.37 17.26 6.67
N GLY A 150 3.63 17.48 7.76
CA GLY A 150 2.36 18.18 7.73
C GLY A 150 1.17 17.34 7.28
N VAL A 151 1.24 16.01 7.32
CA VAL A 151 0.06 15.15 7.08
C VAL A 151 -0.86 15.23 8.30
N PRO A 152 -2.07 15.83 8.16
CA PRO A 152 -2.95 16.04 9.30
C PRO A 152 -3.81 14.81 9.60
N GLY A 153 -4.37 14.74 10.82
CA GLY A 153 -5.44 13.80 11.16
C GLY A 153 -4.99 12.36 11.32
N ILE A 154 -3.69 12.10 11.51
CA ILE A 154 -3.19 10.75 11.76
C ILE A 154 -3.71 10.27 13.12
N ALA A 155 -4.32 9.09 13.14
CA ALA A 155 -4.93 8.54 14.33
C ALA A 155 -3.88 8.18 15.39
N ASN A 156 -4.11 8.68 16.62
CA ASN A 156 -3.44 8.19 17.82
C ASN A 156 -4.31 7.08 18.42
N PHE A 157 -3.84 5.85 18.40
CA PHE A 157 -4.59 4.68 18.84
C PHE A 157 -4.81 4.61 20.35
N HIS A 158 -4.15 5.47 21.14
CA HIS A 158 -4.31 5.50 22.60
C HIS A 158 -5.50 6.35 23.05
N LEU A 159 -6.13 7.10 22.15
CA LEU A 159 -7.33 7.86 22.48
C LEU A 159 -8.53 6.93 22.73
N ASP A 160 -9.43 7.36 23.60
CA ASP A 160 -10.62 6.60 23.97
C ASP A 160 -11.51 6.24 22.76
N THR A 161 -11.53 7.08 21.74
CA THR A 161 -12.26 6.86 20.50
C THR A 161 -11.83 5.61 19.73
N PHE A 162 -10.62 5.08 20.00
CA PHE A 162 -10.09 3.88 19.35
C PHE A 162 -10.13 2.64 20.26
N LYS A 163 -10.66 2.76 21.48
CA LYS A 163 -10.87 1.60 22.35
C LYS A 163 -11.87 0.61 21.72
N SER A 164 -11.73 -0.67 22.02
CA SER A 164 -12.53 -1.75 21.41
C SER A 164 -14.05 -1.56 21.55
N ALA A 165 -14.52 -0.94 22.63
CA ALA A 165 -15.94 -0.65 22.85
C ALA A 165 -16.50 0.40 21.87
N ILE A 166 -15.69 1.33 21.36
CA ILE A 166 -16.10 2.40 20.47
C ILE A 166 -15.66 2.12 19.02
N TYR A 167 -14.48 1.51 18.89
CA TYR A 167 -13.87 1.16 17.60
C TYR A 167 -13.54 -0.33 17.57
N PRO A 168 -14.51 -1.20 17.30
CA PRO A 168 -14.34 -2.66 17.31
C PRO A 168 -13.31 -3.13 16.28
N ASP A 169 -12.83 -4.35 16.46
CA ASP A 169 -11.74 -4.91 15.65
C ASP A 169 -12.14 -5.04 14.17
N GLY A 170 -13.38 -5.40 13.90
CA GLY A 170 -13.92 -5.45 12.55
C GLY A 170 -13.93 -4.09 11.86
N ARG A 171 -14.16 -3.00 12.59
CA ARG A 171 -14.08 -1.66 12.03
C ARG A 171 -12.62 -1.25 11.73
N MET A 172 -11.65 -1.71 12.54
CA MET A 172 -10.24 -1.54 12.19
C MET A 172 -9.89 -2.31 10.92
N PHE A 173 -10.40 -3.55 10.82
CA PHE A 173 -10.18 -4.39 9.65
C PHE A 173 -10.70 -3.73 8.37
N GLU A 174 -11.95 -3.24 8.41
CA GLU A 174 -12.52 -2.49 7.28
C GLU A 174 -11.69 -1.25 6.95
N THR A 175 -11.29 -0.49 7.96
CA THR A 175 -10.46 0.73 7.75
C THR A 175 -9.10 0.40 7.10
N ILE A 176 -8.46 -0.68 7.51
CA ILE A 176 -7.21 -1.12 6.87
C ILE A 176 -7.48 -1.58 5.44
N THR A 177 -8.60 -2.28 5.22
CA THR A 177 -8.95 -2.84 3.93
C THR A 177 -9.28 -1.77 2.90
N ASN A 178 -10.20 -0.87 3.25
CA ASN A 178 -10.83 0.08 2.32
C ASN A 178 -10.28 1.50 2.44
N GLY A 179 -9.48 1.76 3.49
CA GLY A 179 -9.03 3.11 3.82
C GLY A 179 -10.12 3.92 4.54
N LYS A 180 -9.75 5.11 5.00
CA LYS A 180 -10.68 6.06 5.63
C LYS A 180 -10.14 7.48 5.56
N GLY A 181 -10.88 8.38 4.93
CA GLY A 181 -10.44 9.77 4.77
C GLY A 181 -9.14 9.86 3.98
N MET A 182 -8.07 10.36 4.60
CA MET A 182 -6.76 10.45 3.97
C MET A 182 -5.95 9.13 4.01
N MET A 183 -6.35 8.17 4.83
CA MET A 183 -5.72 6.86 4.85
C MET A 183 -6.15 6.04 3.64
N GLY A 184 -5.20 5.69 2.78
CA GLY A 184 -5.46 4.83 1.62
C GLY A 184 -5.82 3.40 1.99
N ALA A 185 -6.41 2.67 1.04
CA ALA A 185 -6.74 1.26 1.17
C ALA A 185 -5.49 0.38 1.10
N TYR A 186 -5.37 -0.55 2.03
CA TYR A 186 -4.28 -1.53 2.09
C TYR A 186 -4.74 -2.97 1.78
N GLY A 187 -6.00 -3.14 1.43
CA GLY A 187 -6.56 -4.46 1.13
C GLY A 187 -5.79 -5.25 0.06
N TYR A 188 -5.24 -4.55 -0.94
CA TYR A 188 -4.45 -5.14 -2.02
C TYR A 188 -3.02 -5.52 -1.61
N ASN A 189 -2.45 -4.82 -0.62
CA ASN A 189 -1.06 -4.96 -0.24
C ASN A 189 -0.86 -5.89 0.96
N ILE A 190 -1.87 -5.99 1.83
CA ILE A 190 -1.78 -6.73 3.09
C ILE A 190 -2.75 -7.90 3.08
N PRO A 191 -2.28 -9.16 3.15
CA PRO A 191 -3.15 -10.33 3.25
C PRO A 191 -4.09 -10.26 4.46
N VAL A 192 -5.24 -10.93 4.39
CA VAL A 192 -6.27 -10.95 5.45
C VAL A 192 -5.67 -11.31 6.82
N ASN A 193 -4.89 -12.39 6.89
CA ASN A 193 -4.20 -12.80 8.12
C ASN A 193 -3.30 -11.70 8.72
N ASP A 194 -2.54 -11.02 7.87
CA ASP A 194 -1.64 -9.96 8.31
C ASP A 194 -2.40 -8.72 8.79
N ARG A 195 -3.58 -8.43 8.23
CA ARG A 195 -4.47 -7.36 8.73
C ARG A 195 -4.95 -7.65 10.15
N TRP A 196 -5.39 -8.88 10.43
CA TRP A 196 -5.76 -9.31 11.77
C TRP A 196 -4.57 -9.31 12.74
N ALA A 197 -3.40 -9.71 12.28
CA ALA A 197 -2.17 -9.64 13.05
C ALA A 197 -1.82 -8.18 13.45
N ILE A 198 -1.95 -7.24 12.52
CA ILE A 198 -1.77 -5.80 12.79
C ILE A 198 -2.76 -5.32 13.85
N ILE A 199 -4.04 -5.71 13.76
CA ILE A 199 -5.06 -5.33 14.74
C ILE A 199 -4.72 -5.89 16.12
N ALA A 200 -4.33 -7.16 16.23
CA ALA A 200 -3.89 -7.76 17.48
C ALA A 200 -2.72 -6.98 18.11
N TYR A 201 -1.76 -6.59 17.30
CA TYR A 201 -0.63 -5.76 17.76
C TYR A 201 -1.07 -4.36 18.21
N VAL A 202 -1.97 -3.69 17.49
CA VAL A 202 -2.52 -2.39 17.91
C VAL A 202 -3.21 -2.50 19.27
N ARG A 203 -4.00 -3.56 19.50
CA ARG A 203 -4.61 -3.82 20.82
C ARG A 203 -3.59 -4.03 21.92
N THR A 204 -2.48 -4.70 21.60
CA THR A 204 -1.35 -4.85 22.52
C THR A 204 -0.71 -3.51 22.88
N LEU A 205 -0.52 -2.61 21.90
CA LEU A 205 -0.02 -1.25 22.14
C LEU A 205 -0.95 -0.46 23.06
N GLN A 206 -2.26 -0.55 22.86
CA GLN A 206 -3.26 0.11 23.72
C GLN A 206 -3.20 -0.41 25.17
N THR A 207 -3.11 -1.74 25.34
CA THR A 207 -3.03 -2.38 26.66
C THR A 207 -1.74 -2.01 27.37
N ALA A 208 -0.62 -2.04 26.69
CA ALA A 208 0.69 -1.67 27.25
C ALA A 208 0.71 -0.20 27.71
N LYS A 209 0.15 0.71 26.93
CA LYS A 209 0.03 2.13 27.32
C LYS A 209 -0.85 2.32 28.55
N ALA A 210 -1.99 1.63 28.61
CA ALA A 210 -2.91 1.70 29.75
C ALA A 210 -2.26 1.15 31.04
N ALA A 211 -1.47 0.07 30.93
CA ALA A 211 -0.71 -0.48 32.06
C ALA A 211 0.38 0.50 32.56
N ALA A 212 1.12 1.11 31.64
CA ALA A 212 2.16 2.10 31.99
C ALA A 212 1.59 3.36 32.69
N THR A 213 0.36 3.74 32.36
CA THR A 213 -0.30 4.92 32.99
C THR A 213 -0.83 4.59 34.40
N LYS A 214 -1.05 3.29 34.71
CA LYS A 214 -1.53 2.84 36.02
C LYS A 214 -0.41 2.46 37.00
N ALA A 215 0.82 2.34 36.52
CA ALA A 215 1.98 2.11 37.37
C ALA A 215 2.27 3.36 38.18
N PRO A 216 2.49 3.24 39.51
CA PRO A 216 2.70 4.36 40.45
C PRO A 216 4.01 5.10 40.18
#